data_60ef67d6a653d27de39f46eaecdf1f76
#
_entry.id   60ef67d6a653d27de39f46eaecdf1f76
#
_cell.length_a   1.000
_cell.length_b   1.000
_cell.length_c   1.000
_cell.angle_alpha   90.00
_cell.angle_beta   90.00
_cell.angle_gamma   90.00
#
_symmetry.space_group_name_H-M   'P 1'
#
loop_
_entity.id
_entity.type
_entity.pdbx_description
1 polymer ?
#
loop_
_entity_poly.entity_id
_entity_poly.type
_entity_poly.pdbx_seq_one_letter_code
_entity_poly.pdbx_strand_id
1 'polypeptide(L)'
;MTERKNGKDGKRIGLIILSVLVAIYLIGTIIFSNIALPGTYLNGKDISYASKKEALESAPDDFSLIINGRSDKSLKINPSDIDYNAEVPSDAKIDQNPFTWPSALFGNKKENFDFDYKVSYDKDKLDKVIDNSSLMSNVTEPQNAKIAMKNGEFYIEDEVPGNKVDKEKLKKAVIDNINTKSNELDLDDNYYVNPEVTSKSKQIKDALLDAQKLKDMSIKFNFNGFDLKLEGDSLLDLFDMNDVGPELNYDKVYEYAKYLASETDTYGKNRKFNATGIGEIVVGPGVYGFKLDVDGMVDKIYEQVNSRKSGVIEPVYSNIAYVRTDDGGDIGDTYVEVDISRQHLWFYKDGNLIVESDLVSGRPVDGWASNVGVGQIVNKVANTKLRGLNFDGQTSYETPVSYWMPIGWDGEGFHDAPWRSAFGGNIYLTKGSHGCYNLPPSVAGALFKNVDYVTPVVVYESSTNNSPGMAY
;
A
#
# COMPACT_ATOMS: atom_id res chain seq x y z
N MET A 1 61.37 52.48 102.94
CA MET A 1 59.96 52.92 102.73
C MET A 1 59.79 53.28 101.28
N THR A 2 59.51 52.35 100.43
CA THR A 2 59.11 52.57 99.03
C THR A 2 58.35 51.34 98.48
N GLU A 3 57.15 51.21 98.94
CA GLU A 3 56.25 50.26 98.35
C GLU A 3 54.78 50.75 98.56
N ARG A 4 54.23 51.44 97.59
CA ARG A 4 52.78 51.59 97.37
C ARG A 4 52.46 52.60 96.23
N LYS A 5 53.11 52.52 95.09
CA LYS A 5 52.64 53.33 93.95
C LYS A 5 52.24 52.52 92.67
N ASN A 6 52.62 51.27 92.58
CA ASN A 6 52.39 50.48 91.35
C ASN A 6 50.97 49.89 91.22
N GLY A 7 50.13 49.82 92.27
CA GLY A 7 48.80 49.16 92.19
C GLY A 7 47.68 50.09 91.62
N LYS A 8 47.84 51.37 91.63
CA LYS A 8 46.81 52.31 91.10
C LYS A 8 46.98 52.55 89.57
N ASP A 9 48.22 52.50 89.06
CA ASP A 9 48.47 52.67 87.61
C ASP A 9 48.12 51.44 86.83
N GLY A 10 48.34 50.22 87.35
CA GLY A 10 47.88 48.97 86.75
C GLY A 10 46.38 48.90 86.61
N LYS A 11 45.62 49.35 87.65
CA LYS A 11 44.13 49.40 87.60
C LYS A 11 43.65 50.47 86.56
N ARG A 12 44.31 51.60 86.43
CA ARG A 12 43.98 52.59 85.42
C ARG A 12 44.29 52.13 83.99
N ILE A 13 45.45 51.48 83.77
CA ILE A 13 45.77 50.87 82.48
C ILE A 13 44.81 49.77 82.13
N GLY A 14 44.44 48.89 83.07
CA GLY A 14 43.44 47.88 82.84
C GLY A 14 42.02 48.44 82.51
N LEU A 15 41.64 49.57 83.15
CA LEU A 15 40.38 50.23 82.83
C LEU A 15 40.35 50.88 81.44
N ILE A 16 41.51 51.47 81.04
CA ILE A 16 41.70 52.08 79.68
C ILE A 16 41.63 50.93 78.63
N ILE A 17 42.36 49.83 78.85
CA ILE A 17 42.34 48.68 77.94
C ILE A 17 40.89 48.12 77.83
N LEU A 18 40.18 47.93 78.93
CA LEU A 18 38.84 47.51 78.96
C LEU A 18 37.87 48.44 78.20
N SER A 19 38.02 49.76 78.43
CA SER A 19 37.27 50.83 77.74
C SER A 19 37.49 50.77 76.22
N VAL A 20 38.77 50.58 75.78
CA VAL A 20 39.14 50.45 74.39
C VAL A 20 38.54 49.17 73.77
N LEU A 21 38.60 48.04 74.51
CA LEU A 21 38.00 46.81 74.05
C LEU A 21 36.48 46.91 73.95
N VAL A 22 35.82 47.55 74.90
CA VAL A 22 34.37 47.81 74.85
C VAL A 22 34.06 48.76 73.66
N ALA A 23 34.87 49.79 73.41
CA ALA A 23 34.63 50.64 72.29
C ALA A 23 34.82 49.92 70.96
N ILE A 24 35.83 49.07 70.76
CA ILE A 24 36.01 48.22 69.59
C ILE A 24 34.83 47.27 69.44
N TYR A 25 34.39 46.67 70.52
CA TYR A 25 33.20 45.79 70.48
C TYR A 25 31.95 46.48 70.02
N LEU A 26 31.64 47.65 70.52
CA LEU A 26 30.51 48.49 70.13
C LEU A 26 30.57 48.97 68.68
N ILE A 27 31.79 49.42 68.27
CA ILE A 27 32.00 49.78 66.85
C ILE A 27 31.82 48.62 65.95
N GLY A 28 32.36 47.48 66.25
CA GLY A 28 32.14 46.23 65.50
C GLY A 28 30.64 45.80 65.40
N THR A 29 29.91 45.95 66.55
CA THR A 29 28.47 45.70 66.59
C THR A 29 27.68 46.62 65.67
N ILE A 30 28.06 47.94 65.64
CA ILE A 30 27.45 48.93 64.71
C ILE A 30 27.74 48.54 63.25
N ILE A 31 28.98 48.19 62.94
CA ILE A 31 29.37 47.79 61.59
C ILE A 31 28.54 46.55 61.13
N PHE A 32 28.55 45.45 61.92
CA PHE A 32 27.90 44.20 61.61
C PHE A 32 26.36 44.25 61.74
N SER A 33 25.78 45.35 62.21
CA SER A 33 24.34 45.54 62.12
C SER A 33 23.88 45.68 60.67
N ASN A 34 24.72 46.28 59.78
CA ASN A 34 24.40 46.50 58.37
C ASN A 34 25.25 45.63 57.40
N ILE A 35 26.33 45.07 57.91
CA ILE A 35 27.23 44.18 57.13
C ILE A 35 27.06 42.74 57.57
N ALA A 36 27.13 41.82 56.61
CA ALA A 36 27.01 40.39 56.90
C ALA A 36 28.25 39.88 57.70
N LEU A 37 28.00 39.06 58.67
CA LEU A 37 29.04 38.44 59.50
C LEU A 37 29.93 37.54 58.64
N PRO A 38 31.19 37.27 59.02
CA PRO A 38 32.04 36.28 58.41
C PRO A 38 31.37 34.89 58.40
N GLY A 39 31.48 34.18 57.31
CA GLY A 39 30.84 32.85 57.10
C GLY A 39 29.37 32.91 56.73
N THR A 40 28.87 34.07 56.30
CA THR A 40 27.48 34.26 55.84
C THR A 40 27.36 33.94 54.35
N TYR A 41 26.38 33.11 54.03
CA TYR A 41 26.06 32.74 52.65
C TYR A 41 24.60 33.13 52.33
N LEU A 42 24.37 33.59 51.10
CA LEU A 42 23.05 33.85 50.56
C LEU A 42 22.84 32.94 49.34
N ASN A 43 21.90 32.03 49.44
CA ASN A 43 21.67 30.99 48.41
C ASN A 43 22.99 30.30 47.95
N GLY A 44 23.86 29.96 48.94
CA GLY A 44 25.15 29.31 48.70
C GLY A 44 26.29 30.21 48.26
N LYS A 45 26.07 31.52 47.96
CA LYS A 45 27.07 32.51 47.60
C LYS A 45 27.62 33.17 48.89
N ASP A 46 28.95 33.23 49.02
CA ASP A 46 29.59 33.90 50.16
C ASP A 46 29.37 35.43 50.05
N ILE A 47 28.70 35.98 51.05
CA ILE A 47 28.43 37.41 51.22
C ILE A 47 29.06 37.98 52.48
N SER A 48 30.05 37.29 53.03
CA SER A 48 30.83 37.75 54.21
C SER A 48 31.36 39.14 53.99
N TYR A 49 31.15 40.02 54.95
CA TYR A 49 31.55 41.43 54.92
C TYR A 49 30.84 42.31 53.87
N ALA A 50 29.85 41.82 53.17
CA ALA A 50 29.04 42.59 52.24
C ALA A 50 27.94 43.37 52.98
N SER A 51 27.47 44.45 52.40
CA SER A 51 26.24 45.14 52.86
C SER A 51 25.08 44.20 52.77
N LYS A 52 24.35 43.94 53.88
CA LYS A 52 23.17 43.08 53.88
C LYS A 52 22.11 43.54 52.89
N LYS A 53 21.94 44.86 52.77
CA LYS A 53 21.00 45.45 51.82
C LYS A 53 21.43 45.20 50.38
N GLU A 54 22.68 45.53 50.03
CA GLU A 54 23.19 45.31 48.67
C GLU A 54 23.20 43.83 48.28
N ALA A 55 23.51 42.94 49.24
CA ALA A 55 23.47 41.51 49.00
C ALA A 55 22.05 40.97 48.67
N LEU A 56 21.01 41.54 49.28
CA LEU A 56 19.62 41.25 48.95
C LEU A 56 19.15 41.92 47.65
N GLU A 57 19.69 43.11 47.30
CA GLU A 57 19.36 43.80 46.05
C GLU A 57 20.11 43.21 44.82
N SER A 58 21.27 42.62 45.04
CA SER A 58 22.04 41.94 43.98
C SER A 58 21.61 40.46 43.78
N ALA A 59 20.46 40.26 43.16
CA ALA A 59 20.13 38.92 42.69
C ALA A 59 21.17 38.43 41.66
N PRO A 60 21.53 37.14 41.66
CA PRO A 60 22.53 36.68 40.70
C PRO A 60 21.96 36.76 39.27
N ASP A 61 22.66 37.57 38.45
CA ASP A 61 22.44 37.68 36.98
C ASP A 61 23.03 36.49 36.20
N ASP A 62 23.43 35.44 36.88
CA ASP A 62 24.17 34.31 36.34
C ASP A 62 23.26 33.15 35.83
N PHE A 63 21.97 33.42 35.55
CA PHE A 63 21.11 32.47 34.84
C PHE A 63 21.62 32.32 33.41
N SER A 64 21.84 31.08 32.96
CA SER A 64 22.09 30.72 31.57
C SER A 64 21.62 29.29 31.35
N LEU A 65 20.63 29.08 30.49
CA LEU A 65 20.11 27.78 30.18
C LEU A 65 20.63 27.31 28.82
N ILE A 66 21.31 26.17 28.79
CA ILE A 66 21.73 25.46 27.58
C ILE A 66 20.78 24.31 27.36
N ILE A 67 20.21 24.23 26.16
CA ILE A 67 19.30 23.17 25.74
C ILE A 67 19.97 22.41 24.61
N ASN A 68 20.22 21.12 24.82
CA ASN A 68 20.84 20.23 23.87
C ASN A 68 19.81 19.35 23.21
N GLY A 69 19.82 19.31 21.88
CA GLY A 69 18.88 18.52 21.07
C GLY A 69 19.59 17.52 20.16
N ARG A 70 18.78 16.77 19.39
CA ARG A 70 19.27 15.83 18.38
C ARG A 70 20.03 16.56 17.27
N SER A 71 20.94 15.83 16.59
CA SER A 71 21.69 16.32 15.41
C SER A 71 22.57 17.54 15.72
N ASP A 72 23.20 17.57 16.90
CA ASP A 72 24.10 18.65 17.37
C ASP A 72 23.43 20.04 17.40
N LYS A 73 22.09 20.06 17.49
CA LYS A 73 21.33 21.29 17.64
C LYS A 73 21.29 21.74 19.11
N SER A 74 21.41 23.01 19.36
CA SER A 74 21.31 23.53 20.70
C SER A 74 20.69 24.93 20.72
N LEU A 75 20.21 25.31 21.87
CA LEU A 75 19.75 26.67 22.17
C LEU A 75 20.37 27.12 23.47
N LYS A 76 20.99 28.30 23.47
CA LYS A 76 21.43 28.97 24.70
C LYS A 76 20.54 30.17 24.95
N ILE A 77 20.02 30.28 26.18
CA ILE A 77 19.21 31.41 26.64
C ILE A 77 20.00 32.14 27.72
N ASN A 78 20.36 33.39 27.45
CA ASN A 78 20.97 34.25 28.45
C ASN A 78 19.93 35.20 29.06
N PRO A 79 20.18 35.78 30.26
CA PRO A 79 19.26 36.72 30.92
C PRO A 79 18.83 37.88 30.02
N SER A 80 19.74 38.45 29.27
CA SER A 80 19.49 39.57 28.35
C SER A 80 18.60 39.22 27.15
N ASP A 81 18.50 37.94 26.78
CA ASP A 81 17.77 37.52 25.62
C ASP A 81 16.24 37.56 25.87
N ILE A 82 15.84 37.47 27.15
CA ILE A 82 14.43 37.35 27.57
C ILE A 82 14.04 38.41 28.63
N ASP A 83 14.85 39.47 28.86
CA ASP A 83 14.68 40.45 29.94
C ASP A 83 14.45 39.74 31.30
N TYR A 84 15.28 38.73 31.58
CA TYR A 84 15.18 37.99 32.83
C TYR A 84 15.50 38.89 34.03
N ASN A 85 14.65 38.84 35.03
CA ASN A 85 14.86 39.53 36.29
C ASN A 85 14.47 38.57 37.45
N ALA A 86 15.34 38.49 38.44
CA ALA A 86 15.13 37.72 39.65
C ALA A 86 15.19 38.62 40.87
N GLU A 87 14.09 38.81 41.56
CA GLU A 87 13.96 39.65 42.75
C GLU A 87 13.89 38.78 44.00
N VAL A 88 14.67 39.20 45.03
CA VAL A 88 14.53 38.62 46.37
C VAL A 88 13.16 39.04 46.93
N PRO A 89 12.46 38.17 47.65
CA PRO A 89 11.17 38.53 48.30
C PRO A 89 11.32 39.82 49.15
N SER A 90 10.33 40.71 49.09
CA SER A 90 10.37 41.99 49.80
C SER A 90 10.44 41.87 51.32
N ASP A 91 10.10 40.72 51.86
CA ASP A 91 10.20 40.38 53.28
C ASP A 91 11.49 39.64 53.65
N ALA A 92 12.35 39.36 52.70
CA ALA A 92 13.63 38.70 52.94
C ALA A 92 14.53 39.54 53.81
N LYS A 93 15.11 38.94 54.84
CA LYS A 93 15.99 39.57 55.80
C LYS A 93 17.16 38.64 56.13
N ILE A 94 18.36 39.22 56.14
CA ILE A 94 19.55 38.56 56.71
C ILE A 94 19.55 38.92 58.21
N ASP A 95 18.83 38.10 58.98
CA ASP A 95 18.66 38.32 60.43
C ASP A 95 19.81 37.66 61.18
N GLN A 96 20.81 38.47 61.57
CA GLN A 96 21.99 38.05 62.31
C GLN A 96 22.18 38.88 63.55
N ASN A 97 22.56 38.28 64.64
CA ASN A 97 22.90 39.00 65.87
C ASN A 97 24.27 39.66 65.75
N PRO A 98 24.32 41.00 65.59
CA PRO A 98 25.56 41.73 65.42
C PRO A 98 26.49 41.67 66.63
N PHE A 99 25.97 41.33 67.80
CA PHE A 99 26.79 41.15 69.00
C PHE A 99 27.68 39.92 68.98
N THR A 100 27.48 38.98 68.06
CA THR A 100 28.29 37.80 67.90
C THR A 100 29.47 37.96 66.98
N TRP A 101 29.76 39.16 66.48
CA TRP A 101 30.78 39.42 65.49
C TRP A 101 32.20 38.93 65.93
N PRO A 102 32.60 39.03 67.21
CA PRO A 102 33.94 38.52 67.60
C PRO A 102 34.04 37.00 67.45
N SER A 103 33.00 36.28 67.76
CA SER A 103 32.98 34.83 67.61
C SER A 103 32.89 34.41 66.14
N ALA A 104 32.28 35.20 65.29
CA ALA A 104 32.18 34.95 63.86
C ALA A 104 33.56 35.19 63.17
N LEU A 105 34.35 36.17 63.63
CA LEU A 105 35.70 36.43 63.10
C LEU A 105 36.71 35.31 63.39
N PHE A 106 36.56 34.67 64.53
CA PHE A 106 37.53 33.64 64.99
C PHE A 106 36.96 32.21 64.94
N GLY A 107 35.69 32.11 64.49
CA GLY A 107 34.97 30.83 64.37
C GLY A 107 34.83 30.38 62.92
N ASN A 108 34.59 29.06 62.75
CA ASN A 108 34.29 28.46 61.41
C ASN A 108 32.79 28.22 61.19
N LYS A 109 31.90 28.99 61.86
CA LYS A 109 30.46 28.86 61.72
C LYS A 109 30.05 29.42 60.36
N LYS A 110 29.41 28.59 59.53
CA LYS A 110 28.75 29.01 58.29
C LYS A 110 27.25 29.13 58.55
N GLU A 111 26.65 30.19 58.05
CA GLU A 111 25.21 30.47 58.13
C GLU A 111 24.70 30.79 56.72
N ASN A 112 23.78 29.96 56.24
CA ASN A 112 23.20 30.13 54.91
C ASN A 112 21.79 30.67 55.04
N PHE A 113 21.47 31.69 54.26
CA PHE A 113 20.14 32.26 54.09
C PHE A 113 19.63 31.90 52.73
N ASP A 114 18.62 31.04 52.65
CA ASP A 114 18.01 30.61 51.40
C ASP A 114 16.66 31.29 51.19
N PHE A 115 16.53 31.98 50.06
CA PHE A 115 15.31 32.63 49.65
C PHE A 115 14.93 32.19 48.26
N ASP A 116 13.63 31.96 48.03
CA ASP A 116 13.07 31.76 46.71
C ASP A 116 12.96 33.09 45.98
N TYR A 117 13.66 33.22 44.84
CA TYR A 117 13.58 34.43 44.03
C TYR A 117 12.27 34.47 43.26
N LYS A 118 11.66 35.67 43.17
CA LYS A 118 10.57 35.93 42.25
C LYS A 118 11.12 36.19 40.87
N VAL A 119 10.99 35.19 39.96
CA VAL A 119 11.48 35.29 38.58
C VAL A 119 10.43 35.93 37.69
N SER A 120 10.87 36.85 36.84
CA SER A 120 10.08 37.44 35.75
C SER A 120 10.89 37.49 34.48
N TYR A 121 10.26 37.40 33.33
CA TYR A 121 10.88 37.50 32.01
C TYR A 121 9.82 37.90 30.96
N ASP A 122 10.29 38.40 29.81
CA ASP A 122 9.45 38.74 28.66
C ASP A 122 9.11 37.43 27.86
N LYS A 123 7.81 37.05 27.87
CA LYS A 123 7.33 35.84 27.20
C LYS A 123 7.45 35.93 25.68
N ASP A 124 7.25 37.12 25.09
CA ASP A 124 7.32 37.31 23.63
C ASP A 124 8.76 37.20 23.13
N LYS A 125 9.70 37.68 23.94
CA LYS A 125 11.15 37.51 23.66
C LYS A 125 11.55 36.05 23.78
N LEU A 126 11.09 35.35 24.83
CA LEU A 126 11.35 33.91 24.98
C LEU A 126 10.82 33.11 23.77
N ASP A 127 9.60 33.39 23.32
CA ASP A 127 9.05 32.73 22.13
C ASP A 127 9.91 32.99 20.88
N LYS A 128 10.35 34.20 20.67
CA LYS A 128 11.24 34.54 19.54
C LYS A 128 12.60 33.86 19.63
N VAL A 129 13.16 33.75 20.82
CA VAL A 129 14.44 33.06 21.03
C VAL A 129 14.33 31.58 20.70
N ILE A 130 13.23 30.94 21.12
CA ILE A 130 12.91 29.53 20.77
C ILE A 130 12.71 29.38 19.25
N ASP A 131 11.88 30.24 18.64
CA ASP A 131 11.54 30.16 17.21
C ASP A 131 12.73 30.35 16.29
N ASN A 132 13.66 31.23 16.66
CA ASN A 132 14.86 31.51 15.87
C ASN A 132 16.02 30.57 16.17
N SER A 133 15.83 29.58 17.05
CA SER A 133 16.91 28.68 17.45
C SER A 133 17.24 27.63 16.40
N SER A 134 18.43 27.03 16.51
CA SER A 134 18.81 25.89 15.68
C SER A 134 17.90 24.68 15.89
N LEU A 135 17.23 24.55 17.04
CA LEU A 135 16.27 23.49 17.34
C LEU A 135 15.06 23.50 16.41
N MET A 136 14.63 24.70 15.96
CA MET A 136 13.47 24.89 15.08
C MET A 136 13.84 25.01 13.59
N SER A 137 15.12 25.02 13.23
CA SER A 137 15.58 25.16 11.85
C SER A 137 16.02 23.81 11.27
N ASN A 138 16.04 23.68 9.93
CA ASN A 138 16.49 22.46 9.22
C ASN A 138 15.84 21.19 9.80
N VAL A 139 14.51 21.19 9.85
CA VAL A 139 13.72 20.09 10.44
C VAL A 139 13.72 18.90 9.50
N THR A 140 14.05 17.74 10.03
CA THR A 140 13.79 16.45 9.43
C THR A 140 12.53 15.90 10.06
N GLU A 141 11.48 15.70 9.24
CA GLU A 141 10.22 15.09 9.71
C GLU A 141 10.45 13.63 10.11
N PRO A 142 9.74 13.11 11.12
CA PRO A 142 9.76 11.71 11.43
C PRO A 142 9.10 10.91 10.30
N GLN A 143 9.63 9.72 10.01
CA GLN A 143 9.03 8.79 9.06
C GLN A 143 8.84 7.44 9.73
N ASN A 144 7.70 6.81 9.48
CA ASN A 144 7.40 5.49 9.99
C ASN A 144 8.30 4.43 9.36
N ALA A 145 8.58 3.37 10.11
CA ALA A 145 9.10 2.14 9.53
C ALA A 145 8.09 1.58 8.52
N LYS A 146 8.57 1.02 7.42
CA LYS A 146 7.73 0.46 6.35
C LYS A 146 8.27 -0.89 5.87
N ILE A 147 7.42 -1.67 5.19
CA ILE A 147 7.86 -2.86 4.47
C ILE A 147 8.41 -2.44 3.12
N ALA A 148 9.61 -2.88 2.82
CA ALA A 148 10.26 -2.70 1.52
C ALA A 148 10.59 -4.06 0.91
N MET A 149 10.79 -4.08 -0.41
CA MET A 149 11.19 -5.27 -1.15
C MET A 149 12.46 -4.99 -1.94
N LYS A 150 13.41 -5.93 -1.89
CA LYS A 150 14.64 -5.89 -2.69
C LYS A 150 15.04 -7.30 -3.11
N ASN A 151 15.20 -7.50 -4.41
CA ASN A 151 15.56 -8.80 -4.99
C ASN A 151 14.58 -9.92 -4.59
N GLY A 152 13.28 -9.65 -4.55
CA GLY A 152 12.25 -10.60 -4.15
C GLY A 152 12.17 -10.88 -2.64
N GLU A 153 12.96 -10.19 -1.81
CA GLU A 153 12.94 -10.36 -0.35
C GLU A 153 12.27 -9.16 0.31
N PHE A 154 11.30 -9.42 1.18
CA PHE A 154 10.68 -8.40 2.01
C PHE A 154 11.47 -8.16 3.28
N TYR A 155 11.67 -6.89 3.64
CA TYR A 155 12.36 -6.47 4.85
C TYR A 155 11.72 -5.22 5.44
N ILE A 156 12.01 -4.96 6.71
CA ILE A 156 11.62 -3.70 7.35
C ILE A 156 12.68 -2.65 7.02
N GLU A 157 12.29 -1.55 6.41
CA GLU A 157 13.06 -0.32 6.35
C GLU A 157 12.77 0.45 7.64
N ASP A 158 13.83 0.72 8.41
CA ASP A 158 13.71 1.35 9.73
C ASP A 158 13.10 2.75 9.64
N GLU A 159 12.47 3.14 10.73
CA GLU A 159 11.94 4.48 10.91
C GLU A 159 13.04 5.54 10.93
N VAL A 160 12.70 6.74 10.48
CA VAL A 160 13.52 7.93 10.66
C VAL A 160 12.96 8.70 11.85
N PRO A 161 13.68 8.77 13.00
CA PRO A 161 13.18 9.49 14.18
C PRO A 161 12.96 10.97 13.93
N GLY A 162 13.70 11.56 12.98
CA GLY A 162 13.65 12.98 12.71
C GLY A 162 14.24 13.82 13.87
N ASN A 163 14.11 15.14 13.73
CA ASN A 163 14.54 16.08 14.75
C ASN A 163 13.52 17.22 14.98
N LYS A 164 12.27 16.97 14.63
CA LYS A 164 11.16 17.92 14.84
C LYS A 164 10.81 17.98 16.31
N VAL A 165 11.12 19.11 16.95
CA VAL A 165 10.79 19.34 18.35
C VAL A 165 9.31 19.71 18.50
N ASP A 166 8.66 19.16 19.52
CA ASP A 166 7.34 19.60 20.00
C ASP A 166 7.50 20.92 20.74
N LYS A 167 7.18 22.02 20.07
CA LYS A 167 7.37 23.39 20.57
C LYS A 167 6.69 23.63 21.92
N GLU A 168 5.50 23.11 22.13
CA GLU A 168 4.75 23.33 23.37
C GLU A 168 5.41 22.62 24.56
N LYS A 169 5.87 21.40 24.34
CA LYS A 169 6.63 20.67 25.38
C LYS A 169 7.96 21.33 25.67
N LEU A 170 8.68 21.75 24.64
CA LEU A 170 9.93 22.48 24.81
C LEU A 170 9.72 23.77 25.61
N LYS A 171 8.74 24.60 25.20
CA LYS A 171 8.44 25.85 25.88
C LYS A 171 8.10 25.62 27.35
N LYS A 172 7.28 24.64 27.67
CA LYS A 172 6.96 24.28 29.06
C LYS A 172 8.23 23.91 29.83
N ALA A 173 9.05 23.02 29.28
CA ALA A 173 10.28 22.61 29.94
C ALA A 173 11.27 23.76 30.13
N VAL A 174 11.39 24.67 29.17
CA VAL A 174 12.21 25.88 29.28
C VAL A 174 11.70 26.75 30.43
N ILE A 175 10.41 26.98 30.52
CA ILE A 175 9.80 27.75 31.62
C ILE A 175 10.09 27.13 32.98
N ASP A 176 9.92 25.79 33.08
CA ASP A 176 10.19 25.05 34.31
C ASP A 176 11.67 25.18 34.74
N ASN A 177 12.61 25.10 33.77
CA ASN A 177 14.05 25.25 34.03
C ASN A 177 14.43 26.70 34.39
N ILE A 178 13.80 27.71 33.80
CA ILE A 178 13.98 29.12 34.18
C ILE A 178 13.55 29.31 35.64
N ASN A 179 12.40 28.77 36.04
CA ASN A 179 11.87 28.92 37.39
C ASN A 179 12.70 28.17 38.45
N THR A 180 13.27 27.03 38.08
CA THR A 180 14.11 26.20 38.99
C THR A 180 15.58 26.55 38.90
N LYS A 181 15.97 27.54 38.05
CA LYS A 181 17.36 27.96 37.79
C LYS A 181 18.29 26.80 37.37
N SER A 182 17.74 25.85 36.60
CA SER A 182 18.57 24.83 35.96
C SER A 182 19.36 25.46 34.83
N ASN A 183 20.62 25.05 34.68
CA ASN A 183 21.52 25.62 33.68
C ASN A 183 21.59 24.76 32.40
N GLU A 184 21.06 23.54 32.43
CA GLU A 184 21.13 22.60 31.32
C GLU A 184 19.84 21.79 31.20
N LEU A 185 19.41 21.54 29.96
CA LEU A 185 18.29 20.70 29.59
C LEU A 185 18.66 19.85 28.37
N ASP A 186 18.77 18.54 28.55
CA ASP A 186 18.93 17.59 27.47
C ASP A 186 17.56 17.11 26.99
N LEU A 187 17.27 17.28 25.71
CA LEU A 187 16.00 16.85 25.12
C LEU A 187 16.01 15.36 24.83
N ASP A 188 15.26 14.60 25.60
CA ASP A 188 14.99 13.19 25.34
C ASP A 188 13.89 13.01 24.26
N ASP A 189 13.53 11.77 23.95
CA ASP A 189 12.57 11.42 22.89
C ASP A 189 11.16 12.03 23.14
N ASN A 190 10.80 12.38 24.38
CA ASN A 190 9.51 12.94 24.73
C ASN A 190 9.30 14.37 24.19
N TYR A 191 10.40 15.09 23.91
CA TYR A 191 10.36 16.43 23.36
C TYR A 191 10.24 16.49 21.85
N TYR A 192 10.22 15.34 21.17
CA TYR A 192 10.15 15.28 19.71
C TYR A 192 8.82 14.72 19.23
N VAL A 193 8.46 15.10 18.01
CA VAL A 193 7.45 14.35 17.24
C VAL A 193 8.11 13.07 16.78
N ASN A 194 7.59 11.94 17.24
CA ASN A 194 8.18 10.63 16.94
C ASN A 194 7.37 9.88 15.88
N PRO A 195 7.96 8.95 15.14
CA PRO A 195 7.24 8.03 14.27
C PRO A 195 6.17 7.25 15.05
N GLU A 196 5.01 7.05 14.43
CA GLU A 196 3.93 6.26 15.01
C GLU A 196 4.22 4.74 14.93
N VAL A 197 4.92 4.31 13.87
CA VAL A 197 5.30 2.92 13.63
C VAL A 197 6.82 2.82 13.60
N THR A 198 7.37 1.98 14.47
CA THR A 198 8.81 1.69 14.51
C THR A 198 9.08 0.25 14.08
N SER A 199 10.30 -0.04 13.67
CA SER A 199 10.76 -1.39 13.31
C SER A 199 10.61 -2.42 14.43
N LYS A 200 10.44 -1.97 15.67
CA LYS A 200 10.20 -2.81 16.84
C LYS A 200 8.73 -3.09 17.11
N SER A 201 7.83 -2.33 16.55
CA SER A 201 6.39 -2.48 16.78
C SER A 201 5.85 -3.80 16.25
N LYS A 202 4.84 -4.34 16.95
CA LYS A 202 4.20 -5.60 16.56
C LYS A 202 3.56 -5.50 15.18
N GLN A 203 2.94 -4.36 14.88
CA GLN A 203 2.23 -4.12 13.62
C GLN A 203 3.10 -4.34 12.39
N ILE A 204 4.31 -3.75 12.35
CA ILE A 204 5.21 -3.87 11.19
C ILE A 204 5.80 -5.28 11.07
N LYS A 205 6.04 -5.97 12.20
CA LYS A 205 6.51 -7.35 12.20
C LYS A 205 5.44 -8.32 11.69
N ASP A 206 4.19 -8.12 12.09
CA ASP A 206 3.08 -8.93 11.58
C ASP A 206 2.88 -8.68 10.07
N ALA A 207 3.01 -7.43 9.60
CA ALA A 207 2.94 -7.08 8.19
C ALA A 207 4.08 -7.73 7.38
N LEU A 208 5.31 -7.76 7.92
CA LEU A 208 6.43 -8.47 7.29
C LEU A 208 6.15 -9.97 7.16
N LEU A 209 5.66 -10.61 8.22
CA LEU A 209 5.30 -12.03 8.18
C LEU A 209 4.19 -12.33 7.17
N ASP A 210 3.23 -11.42 7.00
CA ASP A 210 2.19 -11.56 5.99
C ASP A 210 2.74 -11.39 4.57
N ALA A 211 3.59 -10.39 4.35
CA ALA A 211 4.26 -10.18 3.07
C ALA A 211 5.14 -11.37 2.67
N GLN A 212 5.87 -11.96 3.62
CA GLN A 212 6.73 -13.12 3.36
C GLN A 212 5.96 -14.36 2.88
N LYS A 213 4.67 -14.52 3.23
CA LYS A 213 3.84 -15.61 2.70
C LYS A 213 3.66 -15.56 1.19
N LEU A 214 3.71 -14.36 0.59
CA LEU A 214 3.59 -14.20 -0.86
C LEU A 214 4.75 -14.86 -1.62
N LYS A 215 5.95 -14.87 -1.04
CA LYS A 215 7.13 -15.45 -1.66
C LYS A 215 6.99 -16.96 -1.92
N ASP A 216 6.34 -17.66 -1.01
CA ASP A 216 6.18 -19.12 -1.05
C ASP A 216 4.84 -19.52 -1.69
N MET A 217 4.05 -18.55 -2.16
CA MET A 217 2.79 -18.82 -2.84
C MET A 217 3.00 -19.32 -4.26
N SER A 218 2.24 -20.33 -4.62
CA SER A 218 2.08 -20.81 -5.98
C SER A 218 0.60 -21.02 -6.28
N ILE A 219 0.11 -20.40 -7.34
CA ILE A 219 -1.27 -20.49 -7.80
C ILE A 219 -1.22 -21.18 -9.16
N LYS A 220 -1.81 -22.36 -9.24
CA LYS A 220 -1.97 -23.09 -10.50
C LYS A 220 -3.33 -22.74 -11.13
N PHE A 221 -3.33 -22.50 -12.44
CA PHE A 221 -4.57 -22.35 -13.20
C PHE A 221 -4.94 -23.68 -13.85
N ASN A 222 -6.17 -24.15 -13.63
CA ASN A 222 -6.63 -25.45 -14.11
C ASN A 222 -7.14 -25.37 -15.56
N PHE A 223 -6.27 -25.00 -16.48
CA PHE A 223 -6.54 -25.10 -17.93
C PHE A 223 -6.03 -26.46 -18.43
N ASN A 224 -6.92 -27.32 -18.91
CA ASN A 224 -6.47 -28.55 -19.55
C ASN A 224 -5.58 -28.24 -20.78
N GLY A 225 -4.46 -28.94 -20.92
CA GLY A 225 -3.48 -28.68 -21.98
C GLY A 225 -2.49 -27.54 -21.72
N PHE A 226 -2.56 -26.86 -20.56
CA PHE A 226 -1.66 -25.77 -20.20
C PHE A 226 -1.13 -25.94 -18.78
N ASP A 227 0.16 -25.69 -18.58
CA ASP A 227 0.79 -25.60 -17.24
C ASP A 227 1.08 -24.15 -16.90
N LEU A 228 0.04 -23.42 -16.53
CA LEU A 228 0.12 -22.00 -16.17
C LEU A 228 0.09 -21.81 -14.65
N LYS A 229 1.07 -21.07 -14.16
CA LYS A 229 1.24 -20.78 -12.73
C LYS A 229 1.57 -19.32 -12.51
N LEU A 230 1.13 -18.82 -11.36
CA LEU A 230 1.46 -17.49 -10.84
C LEU A 230 2.24 -17.69 -9.55
N GLU A 231 3.56 -17.53 -9.60
CA GLU A 231 4.47 -17.77 -8.49
C GLU A 231 5.77 -16.95 -8.64
N GLY A 232 6.53 -16.81 -7.55
CA GLY A 232 7.80 -16.09 -7.57
C GLY A 232 7.68 -14.65 -8.06
N ASP A 233 8.59 -14.24 -8.94
CA ASP A 233 8.64 -12.86 -9.45
C ASP A 233 7.34 -12.46 -10.17
N SER A 234 6.71 -13.37 -10.92
CA SER A 234 5.45 -13.07 -11.63
C SER A 234 4.30 -12.76 -10.68
N LEU A 235 4.27 -13.37 -9.48
CA LEU A 235 3.31 -13.05 -8.44
C LEU A 235 3.65 -11.71 -7.77
N LEU A 236 4.92 -11.48 -7.45
CA LEU A 236 5.38 -10.27 -6.78
C LEU A 236 5.23 -9.02 -7.67
N ASP A 237 5.36 -9.18 -8.98
CA ASP A 237 5.15 -8.10 -9.95
C ASP A 237 3.71 -7.55 -9.96
N LEU A 238 2.74 -8.31 -9.44
CA LEU A 238 1.34 -7.84 -9.31
C LEU A 238 1.14 -6.81 -8.20
N PHE A 239 2.13 -6.58 -7.36
CA PHE A 239 2.02 -5.68 -6.22
C PHE A 239 2.69 -4.33 -6.47
N ASP A 240 2.15 -3.31 -5.82
CA ASP A 240 2.83 -2.06 -5.51
C ASP A 240 3.21 -2.04 -4.03
N MET A 241 4.29 -1.34 -3.69
CA MET A 241 4.71 -1.15 -2.30
C MET A 241 4.17 0.17 -1.78
N ASN A 242 3.42 0.13 -0.67
CA ASN A 242 3.00 1.30 0.07
C ASN A 242 3.61 1.30 1.50
N ASP A 243 3.26 2.29 2.32
CA ASP A 243 3.82 2.43 3.67
C ASP A 243 3.45 1.26 4.62
N VAL A 244 2.44 0.49 4.30
CA VAL A 244 1.97 -0.67 5.11
C VAL A 244 2.49 -2.00 4.58
N GLY A 245 2.94 -2.06 3.32
CA GLY A 245 3.45 -3.28 2.68
C GLY A 245 2.98 -3.47 1.25
N PRO A 246 3.03 -4.72 0.72
CA PRO A 246 2.61 -5.03 -0.64
C PRO A 246 1.08 -4.96 -0.78
N GLU A 247 0.60 -4.20 -1.76
CA GLU A 247 -0.79 -4.05 -2.15
C GLU A 247 -0.98 -4.51 -3.60
N LEU A 248 -2.00 -5.35 -3.85
CA LEU A 248 -2.32 -5.78 -5.21
C LEU A 248 -2.73 -4.61 -6.08
N ASN A 249 -2.04 -4.45 -7.20
CA ASN A 249 -2.39 -3.46 -8.21
C ASN A 249 -3.40 -4.05 -9.20
N TYR A 250 -4.58 -3.41 -9.30
CA TYR A 250 -5.66 -3.87 -10.16
C TYR A 250 -5.24 -3.99 -11.63
N ASP A 251 -4.59 -2.98 -12.16
CA ASP A 251 -4.21 -2.95 -13.58
C ASP A 251 -3.22 -4.09 -13.92
N LYS A 252 -2.29 -4.37 -13.02
CA LYS A 252 -1.33 -5.47 -13.20
C LYS A 252 -2.02 -6.84 -13.15
N VAL A 253 -2.97 -7.04 -12.24
CA VAL A 253 -3.77 -8.28 -12.18
C VAL A 253 -4.64 -8.41 -13.42
N TYR A 254 -5.23 -7.33 -13.90
CA TYR A 254 -6.04 -7.30 -15.11
C TYR A 254 -5.20 -7.65 -16.36
N GLU A 255 -4.02 -7.07 -16.51
CA GLU A 255 -3.11 -7.42 -17.61
C GLU A 255 -2.64 -8.87 -17.53
N TYR A 256 -2.41 -9.40 -16.33
CA TYR A 256 -2.10 -10.81 -16.16
C TYR A 256 -3.29 -11.72 -16.55
N ALA A 257 -4.52 -11.37 -16.20
CA ALA A 257 -5.71 -12.10 -16.63
C ALA A 257 -5.90 -12.05 -18.16
N LYS A 258 -5.58 -10.92 -18.81
CA LYS A 258 -5.52 -10.81 -20.28
C LYS A 258 -4.44 -11.69 -20.89
N TYR A 259 -3.27 -11.78 -20.24
CA TYR A 259 -2.24 -12.73 -20.65
C TYR A 259 -2.76 -14.17 -20.63
N LEU A 260 -3.43 -14.59 -19.54
CA LEU A 260 -4.05 -15.92 -19.48
C LEU A 260 -5.06 -16.14 -20.62
N ALA A 261 -5.90 -15.16 -20.93
CA ALA A 261 -6.83 -15.21 -22.07
C ALA A 261 -6.07 -15.33 -23.40
N SER A 262 -4.99 -14.58 -23.59
CA SER A 262 -4.19 -14.64 -24.83
C SER A 262 -3.60 -16.02 -25.09
N GLU A 263 -3.18 -16.71 -24.04
CA GLU A 263 -2.60 -18.05 -24.11
C GLU A 263 -3.65 -19.14 -24.31
N THR A 264 -4.82 -19.00 -23.66
CA THR A 264 -5.78 -20.12 -23.50
C THR A 264 -7.05 -19.99 -24.34
N ASP A 265 -7.38 -18.79 -24.82
CA ASP A 265 -8.58 -18.61 -25.63
C ASP A 265 -8.41 -19.31 -26.99
N THR A 266 -9.51 -19.94 -27.43
CA THR A 266 -9.64 -20.49 -28.78
C THR A 266 -10.74 -19.79 -29.59
N TYR A 267 -11.65 -19.08 -28.92
CA TYR A 267 -12.67 -18.26 -29.55
C TYR A 267 -12.05 -17.19 -30.44
N GLY A 268 -12.52 -17.09 -31.68
CA GLY A 268 -12.01 -16.10 -32.65
C GLY A 268 -10.60 -16.36 -33.19
N LYS A 269 -10.05 -17.57 -32.95
CA LYS A 269 -8.72 -17.96 -33.47
C LYS A 269 -8.83 -18.99 -34.57
N ASN A 270 -7.82 -19.02 -35.46
CA ASN A 270 -7.64 -20.06 -36.46
C ASN A 270 -7.27 -21.38 -35.78
N ARG A 271 -7.67 -22.49 -36.35
CA ARG A 271 -7.43 -23.85 -35.85
C ARG A 271 -6.81 -24.74 -36.92
N LYS A 272 -5.88 -25.60 -36.53
CA LYS A 272 -5.51 -26.76 -37.31
C LYS A 272 -6.62 -27.81 -37.19
N PHE A 273 -7.02 -28.34 -38.29
CA PHE A 273 -8.06 -29.34 -38.37
C PHE A 273 -7.71 -30.41 -39.39
N ASN A 274 -7.88 -31.69 -39.01
CA ASN A 274 -7.64 -32.81 -39.92
C ASN A 274 -8.89 -33.14 -40.70
N ALA A 275 -9.06 -32.51 -41.84
CA ALA A 275 -10.26 -32.58 -42.67
C ALA A 275 -10.36 -33.95 -43.38
N THR A 276 -11.58 -34.52 -43.41
CA THR A 276 -11.90 -35.85 -43.97
C THR A 276 -11.48 -35.96 -45.42
N GLY A 277 -10.54 -36.90 -45.71
CA GLY A 277 -10.04 -37.19 -47.03
C GLY A 277 -9.10 -36.12 -47.65
N ILE A 278 -8.68 -35.09 -46.85
CA ILE A 278 -7.79 -34.02 -47.29
C ILE A 278 -6.54 -33.99 -46.43
N GLY A 279 -6.65 -34.21 -45.10
CA GLY A 279 -5.57 -34.06 -44.15
C GLY A 279 -5.62 -32.68 -43.45
N GLU A 280 -4.49 -32.23 -42.86
CA GLU A 280 -4.44 -31.01 -42.06
C GLU A 280 -4.68 -29.78 -42.94
N ILE A 281 -5.67 -29.00 -42.50
CA ILE A 281 -6.00 -27.65 -43.02
C ILE A 281 -6.02 -26.64 -41.89
N VAL A 282 -6.02 -25.34 -42.21
CA VAL A 282 -6.27 -24.28 -41.28
C VAL A 282 -7.73 -23.80 -41.48
N VAL A 283 -8.55 -23.94 -40.44
CA VAL A 283 -9.92 -23.41 -40.43
C VAL A 283 -9.91 -22.03 -39.76
N GLY A 284 -10.59 -21.08 -40.38
CA GLY A 284 -10.70 -19.72 -39.88
C GLY A 284 -11.47 -19.63 -38.56
N PRO A 285 -11.48 -18.43 -37.97
CA PRO A 285 -12.23 -18.17 -36.75
C PRO A 285 -13.75 -18.30 -37.01
N GLY A 286 -14.51 -18.42 -35.95
CA GLY A 286 -15.97 -18.45 -35.98
C GLY A 286 -16.53 -18.05 -34.63
N VAL A 287 -17.71 -18.53 -34.32
CA VAL A 287 -18.47 -18.17 -33.12
C VAL A 287 -18.39 -19.27 -32.02
N TYR A 288 -17.41 -20.14 -32.11
CA TYR A 288 -17.14 -21.25 -31.19
C TYR A 288 -15.79 -21.11 -30.53
N GLY A 289 -15.64 -21.67 -29.34
CA GLY A 289 -14.38 -21.77 -28.63
C GLY A 289 -14.47 -21.34 -27.18
N PHE A 290 -13.40 -21.51 -26.46
CA PHE A 290 -13.22 -20.99 -25.12
C PHE A 290 -12.84 -19.52 -25.20
N LYS A 291 -13.55 -18.69 -24.43
CA LYS A 291 -13.23 -17.29 -24.21
C LYS A 291 -13.26 -17.00 -22.72
N LEU A 292 -12.12 -16.62 -22.17
CA LEU A 292 -12.01 -16.31 -20.76
C LEU A 292 -12.83 -15.08 -20.39
N ASP A 293 -13.44 -15.09 -19.23
CA ASP A 293 -13.98 -13.92 -18.58
C ASP A 293 -12.85 -13.25 -17.79
N VAL A 294 -12.28 -12.21 -18.37
CA VAL A 294 -11.11 -11.52 -17.80
C VAL A 294 -11.44 -10.92 -16.43
N ASP A 295 -12.62 -10.28 -16.30
CA ASP A 295 -13.03 -9.66 -15.02
C ASP A 295 -13.27 -10.75 -13.95
N GLY A 296 -13.95 -11.83 -14.32
CA GLY A 296 -14.15 -12.97 -13.43
C GLY A 296 -12.84 -13.62 -12.98
N MET A 297 -11.82 -13.65 -13.86
CA MET A 297 -10.48 -14.13 -13.49
C MET A 297 -9.74 -13.17 -12.58
N VAL A 298 -9.88 -11.88 -12.78
CA VAL A 298 -9.33 -10.87 -11.86
C VAL A 298 -9.86 -11.09 -10.45
N ASP A 299 -11.18 -11.26 -10.30
CA ASP A 299 -11.79 -11.51 -9.00
C ASP A 299 -11.25 -12.79 -8.34
N LYS A 300 -11.08 -13.87 -9.11
CA LYS A 300 -10.51 -15.12 -8.61
C LYS A 300 -9.06 -15.00 -8.18
N ILE A 301 -8.25 -14.26 -8.94
CA ILE A 301 -6.84 -14.00 -8.58
C ILE A 301 -6.78 -13.17 -7.29
N TYR A 302 -7.60 -12.11 -7.17
CA TYR A 302 -7.69 -11.31 -5.95
C TYR A 302 -8.08 -12.14 -4.73
N GLU A 303 -9.12 -12.95 -4.84
CA GLU A 303 -9.57 -13.85 -3.77
C GLU A 303 -8.43 -14.78 -3.32
N GLN A 304 -7.77 -15.46 -4.27
CA GLN A 304 -6.72 -16.42 -3.98
C GLN A 304 -5.48 -15.75 -3.36
N VAL A 305 -5.00 -14.64 -3.94
CA VAL A 305 -3.82 -13.94 -3.45
C VAL A 305 -4.06 -13.34 -2.07
N ASN A 306 -5.23 -12.75 -1.83
CA ASN A 306 -5.58 -12.19 -0.52
C ASN A 306 -5.75 -13.27 0.56
N SER A 307 -6.02 -14.50 0.18
CA SER A 307 -6.05 -15.63 1.13
C SER A 307 -4.67 -15.98 1.71
N ARG A 308 -3.59 -15.51 1.08
CA ARG A 308 -2.19 -15.85 1.41
C ARG A 308 -1.91 -17.35 1.41
N LYS A 309 -2.59 -18.10 0.54
CA LYS A 309 -2.45 -19.55 0.42
C LYS A 309 -2.22 -19.93 -1.03
N SER A 310 -1.32 -20.89 -1.24
CA SER A 310 -1.21 -21.58 -2.52
C SER A 310 -2.52 -22.31 -2.84
N GLY A 311 -2.83 -22.47 -4.13
CA GLY A 311 -4.08 -23.10 -4.52
C GLY A 311 -4.21 -23.31 -6.02
N VAL A 312 -5.42 -23.74 -6.42
CA VAL A 312 -5.80 -23.94 -7.81
C VAL A 312 -6.96 -23.02 -8.12
N ILE A 313 -6.86 -22.28 -9.20
CA ILE A 313 -7.96 -21.47 -9.74
C ILE A 313 -8.57 -22.18 -10.94
N GLU A 314 -9.87 -22.44 -10.85
CA GLU A 314 -10.65 -22.89 -12.01
C GLU A 314 -10.95 -21.69 -12.91
N PRO A 315 -10.76 -21.83 -14.24
CA PRO A 315 -11.02 -20.73 -15.17
C PRO A 315 -12.50 -20.34 -15.19
N VAL A 316 -12.73 -19.03 -15.33
CA VAL A 316 -14.07 -18.45 -15.56
C VAL A 316 -14.16 -18.12 -17.05
N TYR A 317 -15.19 -18.61 -17.72
CA TYR A 317 -15.37 -18.39 -19.14
C TYR A 317 -16.61 -17.54 -19.45
N SER A 318 -16.48 -16.61 -20.37
CA SER A 318 -17.61 -15.90 -21.00
C SER A 318 -18.20 -16.69 -22.19
N ASN A 319 -17.42 -17.60 -22.79
CA ASN A 319 -17.88 -18.60 -23.76
C ASN A 319 -17.15 -19.92 -23.53
N ILE A 320 -17.86 -21.02 -23.65
CA ILE A 320 -17.32 -22.38 -23.46
C ILE A 320 -17.40 -23.18 -24.73
N ALA A 321 -16.46 -24.09 -24.94
CA ALA A 321 -16.48 -25.07 -25.98
C ALA A 321 -16.92 -26.45 -25.43
N TYR A 322 -17.20 -27.40 -26.33
CA TYR A 322 -17.63 -28.74 -26.01
C TYR A 322 -16.62 -29.53 -25.18
N VAL A 323 -15.34 -29.38 -25.54
CA VAL A 323 -14.22 -30.06 -24.89
C VAL A 323 -12.98 -29.19 -24.90
N ARG A 324 -12.13 -29.33 -23.89
CA ARG A 324 -10.73 -28.90 -23.94
C ARG A 324 -9.84 -30.13 -24.07
N THR A 325 -9.13 -30.24 -25.17
CA THR A 325 -8.22 -31.36 -25.43
C THR A 325 -6.90 -31.21 -24.68
N ASP A 326 -6.12 -32.30 -24.57
CA ASP A 326 -4.85 -32.28 -23.82
C ASP A 326 -3.77 -31.40 -24.49
N ASP A 327 -3.94 -31.09 -25.77
CA ASP A 327 -3.09 -30.14 -26.52
C ASP A 327 -3.64 -28.69 -26.50
N GLY A 328 -4.68 -28.43 -25.69
CA GLY A 328 -5.30 -27.12 -25.57
C GLY A 328 -6.33 -26.79 -26.65
N GLY A 329 -6.64 -27.71 -27.56
CA GLY A 329 -7.67 -27.57 -28.59
C GLY A 329 -9.09 -27.58 -28.03
N ASP A 330 -10.08 -27.40 -28.93
CA ASP A 330 -11.49 -27.29 -28.52
C ASP A 330 -12.48 -28.06 -29.39
N ILE A 331 -12.03 -28.74 -30.45
CA ILE A 331 -12.94 -29.54 -31.34
C ILE A 331 -13.07 -30.95 -30.84
N GLY A 332 -11.98 -31.65 -30.48
CA GLY A 332 -11.99 -33.04 -30.04
C GLY A 332 -12.43 -34.02 -31.14
N ASP A 333 -12.97 -35.16 -30.70
CA ASP A 333 -13.37 -36.28 -31.56
C ASP A 333 -14.89 -36.34 -31.85
N THR A 334 -15.65 -35.35 -31.37
CA THR A 334 -17.11 -35.25 -31.61
C THR A 334 -17.39 -33.90 -32.27
N TYR A 335 -17.69 -33.90 -33.57
CA TYR A 335 -17.93 -32.70 -34.36
C TYR A 335 -18.73 -32.99 -35.63
N VAL A 336 -19.39 -31.92 -36.13
CA VAL A 336 -19.92 -31.89 -37.49
C VAL A 336 -18.91 -31.24 -38.41
N GLU A 337 -18.56 -31.88 -39.50
CA GLU A 337 -17.67 -31.35 -40.53
C GLU A 337 -18.49 -31.05 -41.81
N VAL A 338 -18.27 -29.89 -42.40
CA VAL A 338 -18.91 -29.49 -43.66
C VAL A 338 -17.87 -28.95 -44.62
N ASP A 339 -17.76 -29.57 -45.76
CA ASP A 339 -16.99 -29.04 -46.89
C ASP A 339 -17.95 -28.46 -47.93
N ILE A 340 -17.99 -27.13 -48.01
CA ILE A 340 -18.84 -26.39 -48.96
C ILE A 340 -18.41 -26.69 -50.41
N SER A 341 -17.12 -26.87 -50.69
CA SER A 341 -16.67 -27.17 -52.04
C SER A 341 -17.11 -28.53 -52.52
N ARG A 342 -17.18 -29.51 -51.62
CA ARG A 342 -17.67 -30.86 -51.89
C ARG A 342 -19.18 -31.01 -51.71
N GLN A 343 -19.82 -30.02 -51.14
CA GLN A 343 -21.24 -30.02 -50.73
C GLN A 343 -21.55 -31.26 -49.93
N HIS A 344 -20.72 -31.58 -48.93
CA HIS A 344 -20.80 -32.80 -48.17
C HIS A 344 -20.67 -32.55 -46.66
N LEU A 345 -21.31 -33.38 -45.85
CA LEU A 345 -21.29 -33.36 -44.39
C LEU A 345 -20.85 -34.70 -43.84
N TRP A 346 -20.00 -34.64 -42.82
CA TRP A 346 -19.68 -35.77 -41.95
C TRP A 346 -20.01 -35.41 -40.51
N PHE A 347 -20.56 -36.30 -39.75
CA PHE A 347 -20.69 -36.16 -38.29
C PHE A 347 -19.95 -37.32 -37.62
N TYR A 348 -18.96 -36.92 -36.82
CA TYR A 348 -18.21 -37.85 -35.98
C TYR A 348 -18.68 -37.73 -34.53
N LYS A 349 -18.79 -38.86 -33.84
CA LYS A 349 -19.05 -38.94 -32.40
C LYS A 349 -18.04 -39.91 -31.79
N ASP A 350 -17.26 -39.41 -30.80
CA ASP A 350 -16.19 -40.18 -30.17
C ASP A 350 -15.24 -40.85 -31.20
N GLY A 351 -14.88 -40.10 -32.24
CA GLY A 351 -14.01 -40.55 -33.35
C GLY A 351 -14.68 -41.48 -34.37
N ASN A 352 -15.94 -41.85 -34.19
CA ASN A 352 -16.67 -42.74 -35.11
C ASN A 352 -17.56 -41.93 -36.05
N LEU A 353 -17.51 -42.26 -37.35
CA LEU A 353 -18.41 -41.65 -38.33
C LEU A 353 -19.86 -42.18 -38.11
N ILE A 354 -20.77 -41.29 -37.78
CA ILE A 354 -22.18 -41.62 -37.47
C ILE A 354 -23.13 -41.22 -38.59
N VAL A 355 -22.89 -40.06 -39.20
CA VAL A 355 -23.70 -39.53 -40.31
C VAL A 355 -22.78 -39.02 -41.40
N GLU A 356 -23.13 -39.38 -42.64
CA GLU A 356 -22.46 -38.89 -43.84
C GLU A 356 -23.52 -38.61 -44.92
N SER A 357 -23.43 -37.46 -45.58
CA SER A 357 -24.41 -37.14 -46.63
C SER A 357 -23.99 -35.94 -47.47
N ASP A 358 -24.44 -35.96 -48.73
CA ASP A 358 -24.49 -34.74 -49.52
C ASP A 358 -25.52 -33.76 -48.92
N LEU A 359 -25.24 -32.44 -49.11
CA LEU A 359 -26.05 -31.33 -48.66
C LEU A 359 -26.23 -30.27 -49.75
N VAL A 360 -27.03 -29.23 -49.47
CA VAL A 360 -27.03 -28.01 -50.25
C VAL A 360 -26.89 -26.83 -49.33
N SER A 361 -25.73 -26.13 -49.43
CA SER A 361 -25.41 -24.93 -48.67
C SER A 361 -26.01 -23.66 -49.21
N GLY A 362 -25.70 -22.54 -48.62
CA GLY A 362 -26.09 -21.21 -49.09
C GLY A 362 -25.60 -20.90 -50.50
N ARG A 363 -26.38 -20.10 -51.20
CA ARG A 363 -26.06 -19.63 -52.57
C ARG A 363 -24.94 -18.57 -52.51
N PRO A 364 -23.77 -18.75 -53.16
CA PRO A 364 -22.66 -17.87 -53.02
C PRO A 364 -22.80 -16.47 -53.66
N VAL A 365 -23.88 -16.26 -54.41
CA VAL A 365 -24.21 -14.96 -54.98
C VAL A 365 -25.19 -14.20 -54.09
N ASP A 366 -25.20 -12.89 -54.20
CA ASP A 366 -26.15 -12.00 -53.50
C ASP A 366 -26.02 -12.01 -51.94
N GLY A 367 -24.89 -12.44 -51.39
CA GLY A 367 -24.65 -12.45 -49.95
C GLY A 367 -25.34 -13.61 -49.17
N TRP A 368 -25.75 -14.66 -49.83
CA TRP A 368 -26.40 -15.86 -49.25
C TRP A 368 -25.45 -17.05 -49.09
N ALA A 369 -24.13 -16.84 -49.21
CA ALA A 369 -23.18 -17.90 -48.93
C ALA A 369 -23.25 -18.32 -47.47
N SER A 370 -23.07 -19.62 -47.20
CA SER A 370 -22.87 -20.09 -45.82
C SER A 370 -21.54 -19.60 -45.26
N ASN A 371 -21.52 -19.25 -43.98
CA ASN A 371 -20.31 -18.86 -43.29
C ASN A 371 -19.31 -20.02 -43.16
N VAL A 372 -18.01 -19.71 -43.27
CA VAL A 372 -16.92 -20.64 -42.99
C VAL A 372 -16.29 -20.34 -41.62
N GLY A 373 -15.65 -21.32 -41.01
CA GLY A 373 -15.07 -21.23 -39.68
C GLY A 373 -15.64 -22.31 -38.75
N VAL A 374 -15.57 -22.06 -37.45
CA VAL A 374 -16.09 -23.02 -36.46
C VAL A 374 -17.29 -22.40 -35.72
N GLY A 375 -18.45 -23.02 -35.91
CA GLY A 375 -19.67 -22.77 -35.16
C GLY A 375 -19.95 -23.88 -34.14
N GLN A 376 -21.15 -23.88 -33.57
CA GLN A 376 -21.63 -24.91 -32.62
C GLN A 376 -23.13 -25.09 -32.73
N ILE A 377 -23.63 -26.26 -32.41
CA ILE A 377 -25.06 -26.48 -32.25
C ILE A 377 -25.57 -25.69 -31.05
N VAL A 378 -26.28 -24.59 -31.27
CA VAL A 378 -26.79 -23.73 -30.19
C VAL A 378 -28.21 -24.09 -29.73
N ASN A 379 -28.96 -24.78 -30.57
CA ASN A 379 -30.31 -25.27 -30.22
C ASN A 379 -30.72 -26.46 -31.09
N LYS A 380 -31.77 -27.17 -30.67
CA LYS A 380 -32.41 -28.27 -31.41
C LYS A 380 -33.91 -28.11 -31.30
N VAL A 381 -34.58 -27.83 -32.42
CA VAL A 381 -36.03 -27.61 -32.45
C VAL A 381 -36.70 -28.54 -33.44
N ALA A 382 -37.62 -29.33 -32.96
CA ALA A 382 -38.44 -30.21 -33.84
C ALA A 382 -39.75 -29.52 -34.26
N ASN A 383 -40.18 -29.77 -35.50
CA ASN A 383 -41.46 -29.32 -36.05
C ASN A 383 -41.66 -27.79 -35.91
N THR A 384 -40.80 -27.04 -36.52
CA THR A 384 -40.82 -25.55 -36.52
C THR A 384 -40.99 -24.98 -37.92
N LYS A 385 -41.09 -23.66 -38.00
CA LYS A 385 -41.14 -22.92 -39.28
C LYS A 385 -39.98 -21.99 -39.38
N LEU A 386 -39.18 -22.10 -40.41
CA LEU A 386 -38.13 -21.14 -40.73
C LEU A 386 -38.77 -19.93 -41.45
N ARG A 387 -38.38 -18.72 -41.01
CA ARG A 387 -38.86 -17.48 -41.52
C ARG A 387 -37.71 -16.58 -41.95
N GLY A 388 -37.84 -15.87 -43.02
CA GLY A 388 -36.84 -14.96 -43.51
C GLY A 388 -37.31 -14.21 -44.75
N LEU A 389 -36.43 -13.44 -45.36
CA LEU A 389 -36.69 -12.77 -46.65
C LEU A 389 -36.31 -13.72 -47.79
N ASN A 390 -37.09 -13.64 -48.86
CA ASN A 390 -36.74 -14.33 -50.12
C ASN A 390 -35.52 -13.62 -50.78
N PHE A 391 -34.98 -14.18 -51.82
CA PHE A 391 -33.84 -13.68 -52.56
C PHE A 391 -34.09 -12.31 -53.21
N ASP A 392 -35.36 -11.86 -53.28
CA ASP A 392 -35.73 -10.51 -53.74
C ASP A 392 -35.53 -9.44 -52.65
N GLY A 393 -35.24 -9.82 -51.43
CA GLY A 393 -35.07 -8.94 -50.29
C GLY A 393 -36.32 -8.18 -49.83
N GLN A 394 -37.51 -8.49 -50.42
CA GLN A 394 -38.73 -7.76 -50.18
C GLN A 394 -39.87 -8.67 -49.66
N THR A 395 -40.00 -9.87 -50.24
CA THR A 395 -41.00 -10.86 -49.80
C THR A 395 -40.43 -11.78 -48.75
N SER A 396 -41.31 -12.25 -47.84
CA SER A 396 -40.92 -13.19 -46.78
C SER A 396 -41.38 -14.61 -47.12
N TYR A 397 -40.66 -15.58 -46.54
CA TYR A 397 -41.07 -16.97 -46.59
C TYR A 397 -41.34 -17.49 -45.16
N GLU A 398 -42.21 -18.51 -45.14
CA GLU A 398 -42.46 -19.33 -43.95
C GLU A 398 -42.45 -20.81 -44.40
N THR A 399 -41.37 -21.53 -44.03
CA THR A 399 -41.18 -22.92 -44.48
C THR A 399 -41.19 -23.86 -43.30
N PRO A 400 -42.10 -24.85 -43.22
CA PRO A 400 -42.11 -25.85 -42.18
C PRO A 400 -40.93 -26.81 -42.36
N VAL A 401 -40.26 -27.17 -41.26
CA VAL A 401 -39.20 -28.15 -41.18
C VAL A 401 -39.44 -29.08 -39.98
N SER A 402 -39.04 -30.32 -40.10
CA SER A 402 -39.18 -31.31 -39.02
C SER A 402 -38.04 -31.18 -38.01
N TYR A 403 -36.85 -30.74 -38.44
CA TYR A 403 -35.67 -30.64 -37.64
C TYR A 403 -34.95 -29.31 -37.94
N TRP A 404 -34.64 -28.54 -36.89
CA TRP A 404 -33.88 -27.30 -36.98
C TRP A 404 -32.76 -27.33 -35.94
N MET A 405 -31.52 -27.14 -36.39
CA MET A 405 -30.29 -27.09 -35.57
C MET A 405 -29.49 -25.86 -35.97
N PRO A 406 -29.75 -24.71 -35.33
CA PRO A 406 -28.93 -23.48 -35.55
C PRO A 406 -27.50 -23.66 -35.05
N ILE A 407 -26.54 -23.02 -35.74
CA ILE A 407 -25.12 -23.26 -35.52
C ILE A 407 -24.33 -22.03 -35.04
N GLY A 408 -25.01 -21.05 -34.46
CA GLY A 408 -24.40 -19.90 -33.82
C GLY A 408 -24.25 -18.68 -34.70
N TRP A 409 -24.20 -18.79 -36.04
CA TRP A 409 -24.35 -17.62 -36.93
C TRP A 409 -25.82 -17.29 -37.13
N ASP A 410 -26.12 -15.99 -37.26
CA ASP A 410 -27.50 -15.55 -37.43
C ASP A 410 -28.19 -16.21 -38.64
N GLY A 411 -29.29 -16.90 -38.36
CA GLY A 411 -30.13 -17.52 -39.39
C GLY A 411 -29.55 -18.76 -40.04
N GLU A 412 -28.36 -19.21 -39.69
CA GLU A 412 -27.77 -20.42 -40.26
C GLU A 412 -27.96 -21.65 -39.37
N GLY A 413 -28.13 -22.80 -40.02
CA GLY A 413 -28.23 -24.08 -39.32
C GLY A 413 -28.54 -25.21 -40.26
N PHE A 414 -28.58 -26.43 -39.71
CA PHE A 414 -28.97 -27.63 -40.40
C PHE A 414 -30.51 -27.85 -40.31
N HIS A 415 -31.13 -28.21 -41.42
CA HIS A 415 -32.55 -28.60 -41.44
C HIS A 415 -32.86 -29.56 -42.57
N ASP A 416 -33.94 -30.29 -42.41
CA ASP A 416 -34.51 -31.13 -43.50
C ASP A 416 -35.10 -30.26 -44.62
N ALA A 417 -34.95 -30.72 -45.85
CA ALA A 417 -35.45 -30.03 -47.02
C ALA A 417 -36.27 -31.03 -47.92
N PRO A 418 -37.50 -31.39 -47.48
CA PRO A 418 -38.28 -32.36 -48.19
C PRO A 418 -38.74 -31.93 -49.58
N TRP A 419 -38.63 -30.65 -49.91
CA TRP A 419 -38.89 -30.06 -51.23
C TRP A 419 -37.78 -30.28 -52.26
N ARG A 420 -36.62 -30.85 -51.83
CA ARG A 420 -35.50 -31.13 -52.71
C ARG A 420 -35.48 -32.64 -53.06
N SER A 421 -35.28 -32.94 -54.34
CA SER A 421 -35.10 -34.30 -54.85
C SER A 421 -33.63 -34.70 -55.04
N ALA A 422 -32.69 -33.74 -54.94
CA ALA A 422 -31.24 -33.93 -55.09
C ALA A 422 -30.44 -33.03 -54.17
N PHE A 423 -29.27 -33.51 -53.76
CA PHE A 423 -28.32 -32.84 -52.89
C PHE A 423 -26.91 -32.98 -53.50
N GLY A 424 -25.97 -32.18 -53.04
CA GLY A 424 -24.57 -32.22 -53.49
C GLY A 424 -24.29 -31.51 -54.82
N GLY A 425 -23.05 -31.64 -55.22
CA GLY A 425 -22.53 -31.07 -56.49
C GLY A 425 -22.66 -29.57 -56.64
N ASN A 426 -23.01 -29.09 -57.80
CA ASN A 426 -23.10 -27.63 -58.11
C ASN A 426 -24.47 -27.05 -57.89
N ILE A 427 -25.37 -27.75 -57.22
CA ILE A 427 -26.77 -27.30 -56.94
C ILE A 427 -26.76 -25.93 -56.21
N TYR A 428 -25.88 -25.78 -55.21
CA TYR A 428 -25.80 -24.59 -54.38
C TYR A 428 -25.48 -23.31 -55.18
N LEU A 429 -24.76 -23.43 -56.30
CA LEU A 429 -24.38 -22.29 -57.11
C LEU A 429 -25.59 -21.53 -57.69
N THR A 430 -26.69 -22.22 -58.01
CA THR A 430 -27.87 -21.64 -58.64
C THR A 430 -29.15 -21.81 -57.86
N LYS A 431 -29.25 -22.90 -57.05
CA LYS A 431 -30.44 -23.28 -56.27
C LYS A 431 -30.04 -23.52 -54.79
N GLY A 432 -29.05 -22.77 -54.28
CA GLY A 432 -28.64 -22.83 -52.88
C GLY A 432 -29.72 -22.31 -51.93
N SER A 433 -29.43 -22.37 -50.65
CA SER A 433 -30.28 -21.84 -49.59
C SER A 433 -29.94 -20.36 -49.29
N HIS A 434 -30.54 -19.78 -48.26
CA HIS A 434 -30.25 -18.47 -47.72
C HIS A 434 -29.14 -18.48 -46.63
N GLY A 435 -28.19 -19.43 -46.75
CA GLY A 435 -27.09 -19.67 -45.77
C GLY A 435 -27.19 -21.00 -45.05
N CYS A 436 -28.38 -21.54 -44.86
CA CYS A 436 -28.59 -22.84 -44.18
C CYS A 436 -28.07 -24.03 -44.94
N TYR A 437 -27.81 -25.12 -44.23
CA TYR A 437 -27.39 -26.42 -44.79
C TYR A 437 -28.64 -27.33 -44.91
N ASN A 438 -29.12 -27.50 -46.14
CA ASN A 438 -30.28 -28.30 -46.46
C ASN A 438 -29.87 -29.79 -46.53
N LEU A 439 -30.52 -30.63 -45.79
CA LEU A 439 -30.26 -32.06 -45.68
C LEU A 439 -31.45 -32.89 -46.16
N PRO A 440 -31.21 -34.14 -46.66
CA PRO A 440 -32.28 -35.15 -46.80
C PRO A 440 -33.01 -35.34 -45.46
N PRO A 441 -34.35 -35.51 -45.43
CA PRO A 441 -35.09 -35.62 -44.14
C PRO A 441 -34.59 -36.72 -43.20
N SER A 442 -34.22 -37.91 -43.75
CA SER A 442 -33.65 -38.99 -42.94
C SER A 442 -32.30 -38.63 -42.30
N VAL A 443 -31.46 -37.88 -43.02
CA VAL A 443 -30.15 -37.44 -42.56
C VAL A 443 -30.30 -36.34 -41.50
N ALA A 444 -31.18 -35.36 -41.74
CA ALA A 444 -31.45 -34.31 -40.74
C ALA A 444 -31.99 -34.94 -39.42
N GLY A 445 -32.85 -35.95 -39.50
CA GLY A 445 -33.33 -36.68 -38.34
C GLY A 445 -32.25 -37.48 -37.62
N ALA A 446 -31.34 -38.13 -38.37
CA ALA A 446 -30.19 -38.84 -37.82
C ALA A 446 -29.20 -37.87 -37.12
N LEU A 447 -28.90 -36.74 -37.75
CA LEU A 447 -28.03 -35.70 -37.16
C LEU A 447 -28.69 -35.12 -35.91
N PHE A 448 -29.96 -34.70 -35.98
CA PHE A 448 -30.74 -34.17 -34.86
C PHE A 448 -30.73 -35.09 -33.64
N LYS A 449 -30.85 -36.42 -33.86
CA LYS A 449 -30.84 -37.41 -32.78
C LYS A 449 -29.51 -37.51 -32.07
N ASN A 450 -28.37 -37.31 -32.77
CA ASN A 450 -27.06 -37.68 -32.29
C ASN A 450 -26.18 -36.51 -31.90
N VAL A 451 -26.39 -35.25 -32.40
CA VAL A 451 -25.71 -34.06 -31.96
C VAL A 451 -26.20 -33.60 -30.61
N ASP A 452 -25.30 -33.00 -29.82
CA ASP A 452 -25.61 -32.39 -28.54
C ASP A 452 -25.47 -30.85 -28.64
N TYR A 453 -25.97 -30.13 -27.60
CA TYR A 453 -25.67 -28.69 -27.50
C TYR A 453 -24.16 -28.47 -27.43
N VAL A 454 -23.70 -27.36 -28.01
CA VAL A 454 -22.29 -26.98 -28.08
C VAL A 454 -21.42 -27.91 -28.94
N THR A 455 -22.00 -28.99 -29.59
CA THR A 455 -21.22 -29.77 -30.56
C THR A 455 -20.60 -28.85 -31.62
N PRO A 456 -19.27 -28.88 -31.79
CA PRO A 456 -18.59 -28.02 -32.75
C PRO A 456 -19.02 -28.36 -34.19
N VAL A 457 -19.13 -27.33 -35.02
CA VAL A 457 -19.45 -27.42 -36.45
C VAL A 457 -18.32 -26.75 -37.22
N VAL A 458 -17.50 -27.55 -37.88
CA VAL A 458 -16.35 -27.09 -38.65
C VAL A 458 -16.76 -26.93 -40.13
N VAL A 459 -16.75 -25.71 -40.62
CA VAL A 459 -17.17 -25.39 -42.00
C VAL A 459 -15.97 -24.81 -42.76
N TYR A 460 -15.66 -25.35 -43.91
CA TYR A 460 -14.58 -24.90 -44.77
C TYR A 460 -14.87 -25.09 -46.26
N GLU A 461 -14.03 -24.52 -47.12
CA GLU A 461 -14.03 -24.69 -48.55
C GLU A 461 -12.70 -25.30 -49.00
N SER A 462 -12.69 -26.59 -49.33
CA SER A 462 -11.46 -27.31 -49.67
C SER A 462 -10.80 -26.82 -50.98
N SER A 463 -11.57 -26.26 -51.90
CA SER A 463 -11.02 -25.64 -53.12
C SER A 463 -10.21 -24.37 -52.90
N THR A 464 -10.45 -23.68 -51.78
CA THR A 464 -9.78 -22.43 -51.40
C THR A 464 -8.78 -22.60 -50.28
N ASN A 465 -8.96 -23.58 -49.40
CA ASN A 465 -8.15 -23.79 -48.20
C ASN A 465 -6.80 -24.48 -48.44
N ASN A 466 -6.43 -24.74 -49.70
CA ASN A 466 -5.08 -25.26 -50.06
C ASN A 466 -4.00 -24.16 -50.10
N SER A 467 -4.33 -22.91 -49.76
CA SER A 467 -3.35 -21.82 -49.65
C SER A 467 -3.07 -21.50 -48.20
N PRO A 468 -1.87 -21.65 -47.69
CA PRO A 468 -1.54 -21.17 -46.34
C PRO A 468 -1.60 -19.64 -46.33
N GLY A 469 -2.50 -19.07 -45.60
CA GLY A 469 -2.45 -17.68 -45.24
C GLY A 469 -3.53 -16.74 -45.73
N MET A 470 -4.78 -17.11 -45.83
CA MET A 470 -5.85 -16.08 -45.80
C MET A 470 -6.28 -15.83 -44.38
N ALA A 471 -5.79 -14.71 -43.83
CA ALA A 471 -6.38 -14.09 -42.64
C ALA A 471 -7.66 -13.37 -43.10
N TYR A 472 -8.79 -13.65 -42.45
CA TYR A 472 -9.99 -12.85 -42.51
C TYR A 472 -9.97 -11.79 -41.40
#